data_01b8b67b6c7cb45694f368b1e145b984
#
_entry.id   01b8b67b6c7cb45694f368b1e145b984
#
_cell.length_a   1.000
_cell.length_b   1.000
_cell.length_c   1.000
_cell.angle_alpha   90.00
_cell.angle_beta   90.00
_cell.angle_gamma   90.00
#
_symmetry.space_group_name_H-M   'P 1'
#
loop_
_entity.id
_entity.type
_entity.pdbx_description
1 polymer ?
#
loop_
_entity_poly.entity_id
_entity_poly.type
_entity_poly.pdbx_seq_one_letter_code
_entity_poly.pdbx_strand_id
1 'polypeptide(L)'
;MSLARARALVIVGVLVVAALVLVVAAVVKDKQSSASYASGGCGPGKIKISTRLPVPSKIKVNVYDGTGPANKRPGLAGQVAENLRNRGFLVGKVVERPQNFDKVAKLSYGPKAVAAASVVRGYFMNLAEAGGFDLKRTDDVVDVILGSAFKELGRKTEVNQKIAQLGRPSPPPGTCDGGD
;
A
#
# COMPACT_ATOMS: atom_id res chain seq x y z
N MET A 1 54.97 -1.72 -30.04
CA MET A 1 53.54 -2.02 -29.84
C MET A 1 52.81 -1.57 -31.09
N SER A 2 51.97 -2.43 -31.71
CA SER A 2 51.24 -1.99 -32.91
C SER A 2 50.13 -0.98 -32.50
N LEU A 3 49.94 0.06 -33.32
CA LEU A 3 48.91 1.09 -33.14
C LEU A 3 47.51 0.49 -32.89
N ALA A 4 47.22 -0.66 -33.42
CA ALA A 4 45.97 -1.41 -33.19
C ALA A 4 45.81 -1.90 -31.74
N ARG A 5 46.90 -2.37 -31.11
CA ARG A 5 46.86 -2.80 -29.68
C ARG A 5 46.71 -1.61 -28.74
N ALA A 6 47.34 -0.46 -29.05
CA ALA A 6 47.16 0.75 -28.24
C ALA A 6 45.70 1.26 -28.30
N ARG A 7 45.07 1.27 -29.48
CA ARG A 7 43.68 1.66 -29.66
C ARG A 7 42.70 0.74 -28.91
N ALA A 8 42.96 -0.59 -28.96
CA ALA A 8 42.14 -1.57 -28.25
C ALA A 8 42.22 -1.36 -26.73
N LEU A 9 43.39 -1.10 -26.17
CA LEU A 9 43.57 -0.84 -24.75
C LEU A 9 42.87 0.45 -24.29
N VAL A 10 42.86 1.50 -25.10
CA VAL A 10 42.14 2.74 -24.80
C VAL A 10 40.63 2.51 -24.76
N ILE A 11 40.10 1.77 -25.75
CA ILE A 11 38.65 1.46 -25.79
C ILE A 11 38.22 0.64 -24.55
N VAL A 12 39.01 -0.39 -24.22
CA VAL A 12 38.72 -1.21 -23.02
C VAL A 12 38.80 -0.35 -21.75
N GLY A 13 39.81 0.52 -21.63
CA GLY A 13 39.93 1.43 -20.49
C GLY A 13 38.70 2.35 -20.32
N VAL A 14 38.22 2.93 -21.41
CA VAL A 14 37.03 3.79 -21.41
C VAL A 14 35.77 3.00 -20.99
N LEU A 15 35.59 1.77 -21.50
CA LEU A 15 34.45 0.92 -21.11
C LEU A 15 34.47 0.52 -19.64
N VAL A 16 35.65 0.23 -19.09
CA VAL A 16 35.77 -0.10 -17.65
C VAL A 16 35.45 1.12 -16.79
N VAL A 17 35.91 2.30 -17.16
CA VAL A 17 35.59 3.55 -16.42
C VAL A 17 34.07 3.84 -16.50
N ALA A 18 33.47 3.71 -17.67
CA ALA A 18 32.04 3.89 -17.84
C ALA A 18 31.22 2.90 -17.01
N ALA A 19 31.61 1.63 -16.95
CA ALA A 19 30.98 0.61 -16.14
C ALA A 19 31.09 0.93 -14.63
N LEU A 20 32.25 1.38 -14.16
CA LEU A 20 32.45 1.79 -12.77
C LEU A 20 31.58 2.98 -12.40
N VAL A 21 31.46 3.99 -13.27
CA VAL A 21 30.57 5.14 -13.04
C VAL A 21 29.11 4.71 -12.93
N LEU A 22 28.65 3.79 -13.78
CA LEU A 22 27.27 3.27 -13.71
C LEU A 22 27.02 2.49 -12.41
N VAL A 23 27.98 1.66 -11.98
CA VAL A 23 27.86 0.91 -10.72
C VAL A 23 27.80 1.87 -9.52
N VAL A 24 28.69 2.88 -9.48
CA VAL A 24 28.68 3.89 -8.41
C VAL A 24 27.37 4.66 -8.41
N ALA A 25 26.87 5.08 -9.57
CA ALA A 25 25.58 5.78 -9.68
C ALA A 25 24.41 4.91 -9.22
N ALA A 26 24.41 3.62 -9.54
CA ALA A 26 23.38 2.67 -9.08
C ALA A 26 23.42 2.50 -7.55
N VAL A 27 24.61 2.30 -6.97
CA VAL A 27 24.77 2.14 -5.51
C VAL A 27 24.41 3.40 -4.75
N VAL A 28 24.72 4.59 -5.27
CA VAL A 28 24.34 5.89 -4.63
C VAL A 28 22.82 6.08 -4.71
N LYS A 29 22.18 5.68 -5.81
CA LYS A 29 20.73 5.77 -5.94
C LYS A 29 20.00 4.81 -5.02
N ASP A 30 20.50 3.58 -4.83
CA ASP A 30 19.96 2.61 -3.88
C ASP A 30 20.10 3.07 -2.42
N LYS A 31 21.19 3.74 -2.05
CA LYS A 31 21.35 4.28 -0.70
C LYS A 31 20.36 5.39 -0.35
N GLN A 32 19.85 6.13 -1.33
CA GLN A 32 18.81 7.12 -1.08
C GLN A 32 17.46 6.50 -0.69
N SER A 33 17.17 5.29 -1.12
CA SER A 33 15.97 4.54 -0.69
C SER A 33 16.12 4.00 0.74
N SER A 34 17.34 3.67 1.17
CA SER A 34 17.62 3.12 2.51
C SER A 34 17.80 4.20 3.60
N ALA A 35 18.18 5.43 3.23
CA ALA A 35 18.44 6.51 4.19
C ALA A 35 17.17 7.01 4.92
N SER A 36 15.97 6.75 4.36
CA SER A 36 14.70 7.07 5.02
C SER A 36 14.35 6.14 6.19
N TYR A 37 15.02 5.00 6.32
CA TYR A 37 14.76 4.02 7.39
C TYR A 37 15.76 4.11 8.55
N ALA A 38 16.88 4.82 8.41
CA ALA A 38 17.97 4.80 9.37
C ALA A 38 17.90 5.88 10.45
N SER A 39 17.02 6.87 10.35
CA SER A 39 16.84 7.89 11.39
C SER A 39 15.55 7.64 12.16
N GLY A 40 15.61 6.77 13.15
CA GLY A 40 14.53 6.34 14.04
C GLY A 40 13.96 7.44 14.96
N GLY A 41 13.88 8.68 14.52
CA GLY A 41 13.24 9.77 15.25
C GLY A 41 12.11 10.40 14.46
N CYS A 42 10.89 10.35 15.01
CA CYS A 42 9.81 11.17 14.50
C CYS A 42 10.14 12.65 14.75
N GLY A 43 10.24 13.43 13.68
CA GLY A 43 10.39 14.89 13.79
C GLY A 43 9.20 15.54 14.52
N PRO A 44 9.36 16.76 15.04
CA PRO A 44 8.30 17.48 15.73
C PRO A 44 7.03 17.58 14.88
N GLY A 45 5.86 17.37 15.48
CA GLY A 45 4.56 17.49 14.83
C GLY A 45 4.12 16.27 13.99
N LYS A 46 4.91 15.21 13.87
CA LYS A 46 4.51 13.97 13.20
C LYS A 46 3.88 12.99 14.19
N ILE A 47 2.84 12.29 13.74
CA ILE A 47 2.19 11.23 14.51
C ILE A 47 2.93 9.91 14.30
N LYS A 48 3.31 9.25 15.40
CA LYS A 48 3.89 7.91 15.35
C LYS A 48 2.84 6.89 14.96
N ILE A 49 3.16 6.04 13.99
CA ILE A 49 2.30 4.94 13.54
C ILE A 49 3.09 3.64 13.54
N SER A 50 2.39 2.51 13.65
CA SER A 50 2.98 1.20 13.37
C SER A 50 2.83 0.88 11.88
N THR A 51 3.92 0.44 11.26
CA THR A 51 3.96 -0.05 9.88
C THR A 51 3.99 -1.58 9.82
N ARG A 52 3.92 -2.25 10.99
CA ARG A 52 3.84 -3.70 11.07
C ARG A 52 2.47 -4.18 10.62
N LEU A 53 2.44 -5.04 9.61
CA LEU A 53 1.19 -5.55 9.05
C LEU A 53 0.46 -6.44 10.07
N PRO A 54 -0.77 -6.10 10.47
CA PRO A 54 -1.55 -6.93 11.38
C PRO A 54 -2.15 -8.13 10.64
N VAL A 55 -2.44 -9.20 11.40
CA VAL A 55 -3.23 -10.32 10.90
C VAL A 55 -4.70 -9.92 10.75
N PRO A 56 -5.48 -10.53 9.83
CA PRO A 56 -6.87 -10.15 9.57
C PRO A 56 -7.74 -10.10 10.83
N SER A 57 -7.53 -11.00 11.79
CA SER A 57 -8.30 -11.05 13.05
C SER A 57 -8.10 -9.85 13.99
N LYS A 58 -7.14 -8.98 13.71
CA LYS A 58 -6.92 -7.73 14.43
C LYS A 58 -7.36 -6.50 13.63
N ILE A 59 -7.87 -6.69 12.41
CA ILE A 59 -8.27 -5.59 11.53
C ILE A 59 -9.77 -5.38 11.62
N LYS A 60 -10.16 -4.16 11.99
CA LYS A 60 -11.55 -3.72 12.02
C LYS A 60 -11.88 -3.03 10.70
N VAL A 61 -12.98 -3.44 10.06
CA VAL A 61 -13.45 -2.84 8.82
C VAL A 61 -14.93 -2.52 8.87
N ASN A 62 -15.32 -1.39 8.27
CA ASN A 62 -16.71 -1.12 7.90
C ASN A 62 -16.84 -1.22 6.39
N VAL A 63 -17.98 -1.70 5.91
CA VAL A 63 -18.21 -1.86 4.46
C VAL A 63 -19.40 -1.01 4.05
N TYR A 64 -19.21 -0.19 3.05
CA TYR A 64 -20.20 0.71 2.49
C TYR A 64 -20.40 0.42 1.01
N ASP A 65 -21.64 0.33 0.57
CA ASP A 65 -21.96 0.29 -0.86
C ASP A 65 -22.00 1.72 -1.40
N GLY A 66 -21.02 2.05 -2.22
CA GLY A 66 -20.87 3.35 -2.88
C GLY A 66 -21.13 3.28 -4.38
N THR A 67 -21.77 2.22 -4.90
CA THR A 67 -22.00 2.04 -6.35
C THR A 67 -22.98 3.07 -6.92
N GLY A 68 -23.77 3.74 -6.07
CA GLY A 68 -24.74 4.73 -6.45
C GLY A 68 -26.03 4.16 -7.06
N PRO A 69 -27.07 5.00 -7.24
CA PRO A 69 -28.39 4.53 -7.65
C PRO A 69 -28.40 3.92 -9.07
N ALA A 70 -27.59 4.45 -10.00
CA ALA A 70 -27.52 3.94 -11.38
C ALA A 70 -26.87 2.56 -11.51
N ASN A 71 -25.99 2.19 -10.58
CA ASN A 71 -25.24 0.93 -10.59
C ASN A 71 -25.53 0.10 -9.32
N LYS A 72 -26.66 0.32 -8.72
CA LYS A 72 -27.03 -0.32 -7.46
C LYS A 72 -27.01 -1.84 -7.59
N ARG A 73 -26.23 -2.47 -6.70
CA ARG A 73 -26.17 -3.93 -6.53
C ARG A 73 -26.66 -4.28 -5.14
N PRO A 74 -27.98 -4.56 -4.97
CA PRO A 74 -28.55 -4.83 -3.66
C PRO A 74 -27.79 -5.93 -2.91
N GLY A 75 -27.45 -5.66 -1.65
CA GLY A 75 -26.73 -6.61 -0.81
C GLY A 75 -25.22 -6.73 -1.09
N LEU A 76 -24.65 -5.94 -1.98
CA LEU A 76 -23.21 -6.00 -2.30
C LEU A 76 -22.34 -5.80 -1.06
N ALA A 77 -22.60 -4.77 -0.27
CA ALA A 77 -21.86 -4.51 0.96
C ALA A 77 -21.97 -5.68 1.95
N GLY A 78 -23.16 -6.30 2.06
CA GLY A 78 -23.38 -7.49 2.87
C GLY A 78 -22.58 -8.69 2.42
N GLN A 79 -22.56 -8.98 1.12
CA GLN A 79 -21.80 -10.09 0.55
C GLN A 79 -20.28 -9.91 0.76
N VAL A 80 -19.77 -8.69 0.56
CA VAL A 80 -18.35 -8.39 0.78
C VAL A 80 -18.01 -8.45 2.27
N ALA A 81 -18.90 -7.95 3.14
CA ALA A 81 -18.74 -8.03 4.58
C ALA A 81 -18.65 -9.48 5.07
N GLU A 82 -19.55 -10.35 4.58
CA GLU A 82 -19.51 -11.78 4.90
C GLU A 82 -18.23 -12.46 4.41
N ASN A 83 -17.82 -12.15 3.18
CA ASN A 83 -16.55 -12.67 2.64
C ASN A 83 -15.34 -12.22 3.49
N LEU A 84 -15.32 -10.97 3.98
CA LEU A 84 -14.27 -10.48 4.87
C LEU A 84 -14.32 -11.17 6.23
N ARG A 85 -15.50 -11.41 6.82
CA ARG A 85 -15.66 -12.20 8.07
C ARG A 85 -15.09 -13.61 7.90
N ASN A 86 -15.43 -14.29 6.80
CA ASN A 86 -14.94 -15.63 6.47
C ASN A 86 -13.42 -15.67 6.26
N ARG A 87 -12.79 -14.53 6.02
CA ARG A 87 -11.33 -14.36 5.96
C ARG A 87 -10.73 -13.89 7.29
N GLY A 88 -11.54 -13.78 8.34
CA GLY A 88 -11.13 -13.49 9.70
C GLY A 88 -11.12 -12.02 10.08
N PHE A 89 -11.63 -11.09 9.27
CA PHE A 89 -11.72 -9.67 9.62
C PHE A 89 -12.83 -9.41 10.66
N LEU A 90 -12.62 -8.40 11.49
CA LEU A 90 -13.63 -7.88 12.40
C LEU A 90 -14.51 -6.86 11.66
N VAL A 91 -15.63 -7.33 11.10
CA VAL A 91 -16.51 -6.46 10.32
C VAL A 91 -17.56 -5.82 11.24
N GLY A 92 -17.54 -4.49 11.30
CA GLY A 92 -18.49 -3.67 12.04
C GLY A 92 -19.70 -3.27 11.18
N LYS A 93 -19.76 -1.98 10.80
CA LYS A 93 -20.90 -1.41 10.06
C LYS A 93 -20.94 -1.92 8.61
N VAL A 94 -22.16 -2.23 8.16
CA VAL A 94 -22.46 -2.57 6.76
C VAL A 94 -23.61 -1.68 6.33
N VAL A 95 -23.35 -0.73 5.44
CA VAL A 95 -24.32 0.33 5.10
C VAL A 95 -24.26 0.65 3.61
N GLU A 96 -25.41 0.91 3.02
CA GLU A 96 -25.49 1.50 1.69
C GLU A 96 -25.28 3.02 1.79
N ARG A 97 -24.36 3.56 1.01
CA ARG A 97 -24.15 5.02 0.89
C ARG A 97 -24.58 5.49 -0.49
N PRO A 98 -25.29 6.60 -0.60
CA PRO A 98 -25.70 7.16 -1.90
C PRO A 98 -24.55 7.94 -2.55
N GLN A 99 -23.38 7.34 -2.72
CA GLN A 99 -22.23 7.94 -3.39
C GLN A 99 -22.00 7.23 -4.70
N ASN A 100 -21.82 7.98 -5.79
CA ASN A 100 -21.37 7.43 -7.05
C ASN A 100 -19.85 7.34 -7.05
N PHE A 101 -19.32 6.16 -6.75
CA PHE A 101 -17.91 5.88 -6.89
C PHE A 101 -17.70 4.85 -8.00
N ASP A 102 -16.99 5.26 -9.05
CA ASP A 102 -16.87 4.51 -10.30
C ASP A 102 -15.69 3.53 -10.34
N LYS A 103 -14.79 3.59 -9.35
CA LYS A 103 -13.63 2.69 -9.28
C LYS A 103 -13.94 1.41 -8.47
N VAL A 104 -12.92 0.63 -8.16
CA VAL A 104 -13.09 -0.66 -7.45
C VAL A 104 -13.52 -0.45 -6.01
N ALA A 105 -12.74 0.26 -5.23
CA ALA A 105 -13.05 0.61 -3.86
C ALA A 105 -12.20 1.82 -3.41
N LYS A 106 -12.67 2.53 -2.39
CA LYS A 106 -11.92 3.58 -1.70
C LYS A 106 -11.76 3.19 -0.23
N LEU A 107 -10.55 3.32 0.29
CA LEU A 107 -10.25 3.11 1.71
C LEU A 107 -10.16 4.46 2.41
N SER A 108 -10.89 4.59 3.53
CA SER A 108 -10.79 5.75 4.43
C SER A 108 -10.34 5.28 5.81
N TYR A 109 -9.27 5.87 6.33
CA TYR A 109 -8.63 5.42 7.57
C TYR A 109 -7.80 6.54 8.22
N GLY A 110 -7.49 6.35 9.51
CA GLY A 110 -6.63 7.25 10.27
C GLY A 110 -5.23 6.69 10.55
N PRO A 111 -4.40 7.42 11.31
CA PRO A 111 -3.04 7.04 11.65
C PRO A 111 -2.92 5.63 12.28
N LYS A 112 -3.84 5.24 13.15
CA LYS A 112 -3.83 3.93 13.81
C LYS A 112 -4.15 2.75 12.88
N ALA A 113 -4.70 3.01 11.69
CA ALA A 113 -5.13 1.99 10.75
C ALA A 113 -4.29 1.92 9.46
N VAL A 114 -3.14 2.61 9.38
CA VAL A 114 -2.29 2.64 8.17
C VAL A 114 -1.86 1.25 7.73
N ALA A 115 -1.30 0.45 8.64
CA ALA A 115 -0.87 -0.91 8.34
C ALA A 115 -2.07 -1.82 8.00
N ALA A 116 -3.19 -1.67 8.72
CA ALA A 116 -4.44 -2.37 8.45
C ALA A 116 -4.99 -2.05 7.06
N ALA A 117 -5.02 -0.77 6.67
CA ALA A 117 -5.45 -0.33 5.35
C ALA A 117 -4.59 -0.93 4.22
N SER A 118 -3.29 -1.07 4.44
CA SER A 118 -2.38 -1.72 3.49
C SER A 118 -2.72 -3.19 3.30
N VAL A 119 -3.03 -3.92 4.39
CA VAL A 119 -3.50 -5.31 4.30
C VAL A 119 -4.84 -5.37 3.56
N VAL A 120 -5.82 -4.56 3.96
CA VAL A 120 -7.14 -4.52 3.29
C VAL A 120 -6.99 -4.25 1.79
N ARG A 121 -6.12 -3.30 1.41
CA ARG A 121 -5.84 -3.01 0.00
C ARG A 121 -5.34 -4.23 -0.77
N GLY A 122 -4.53 -5.09 -0.14
CA GLY A 122 -4.08 -6.37 -0.70
C GLY A 122 -5.24 -7.29 -1.07
N TYR A 123 -6.32 -7.30 -0.29
CA TYR A 123 -7.53 -8.09 -0.60
C TYR A 123 -8.29 -7.58 -1.82
N PHE A 124 -8.13 -6.30 -2.15
CA PHE A 124 -8.60 -5.69 -3.39
C PHE A 124 -7.56 -5.72 -4.51
N MET A 125 -6.55 -6.59 -4.43
CA MET A 125 -5.47 -6.72 -5.41
C MET A 125 -4.73 -5.41 -5.70
N ASN A 126 -4.63 -4.53 -4.69
CA ASN A 126 -4.10 -3.17 -4.75
C ASN A 126 -4.89 -2.19 -5.64
N LEU A 127 -6.09 -2.58 -6.11
CA LEU A 127 -6.96 -1.74 -6.93
C LEU A 127 -7.79 -0.74 -6.12
N ALA A 128 -7.89 -0.93 -4.79
CA ALA A 128 -8.55 0.03 -3.92
C ALA A 128 -7.70 1.30 -3.78
N GLU A 129 -8.35 2.46 -3.87
CA GLU A 129 -7.70 3.75 -3.63
C GLU A 129 -7.47 3.98 -2.13
N ALA A 130 -6.23 4.30 -1.77
CA ALA A 130 -5.83 4.63 -0.40
C ALA A 130 -5.91 6.14 -0.09
N GLY A 131 -6.53 6.93 -0.96
CA GLY A 131 -6.57 8.40 -0.87
C GLY A 131 -7.47 8.96 0.25
N GLY A 132 -8.08 8.11 1.07
CA GLY A 132 -8.93 8.52 2.20
C GLY A 132 -8.22 8.57 3.55
N PHE A 133 -6.90 8.78 3.57
CA PHE A 133 -6.17 8.98 4.81
C PHE A 133 -6.55 10.31 5.46
N ASP A 134 -6.96 10.27 6.73
CA ASP A 134 -7.30 11.45 7.53
C ASP A 134 -6.49 11.48 8.82
N LEU A 135 -5.59 12.47 8.92
CA LEU A 135 -4.70 12.67 10.05
C LEU A 135 -5.45 12.93 11.38
N LYS A 136 -6.67 13.49 11.30
CA LYS A 136 -7.50 13.82 12.46
C LYS A 136 -8.29 12.62 13.00
N ARG A 137 -8.36 11.55 12.23
CA ARG A 137 -9.09 10.35 12.61
C ARG A 137 -8.32 9.57 13.69
N THR A 138 -9.00 9.23 14.79
CA THR A 138 -8.36 8.63 15.98
C THR A 138 -8.68 7.16 16.18
N ASP A 139 -9.63 6.60 15.43
CA ASP A 139 -9.99 5.17 15.50
C ASP A 139 -8.99 4.29 14.70
N ASP A 140 -9.10 2.99 14.91
CA ASP A 140 -8.30 1.93 14.27
C ASP A 140 -9.08 1.18 13.18
N VAL A 141 -10.15 1.77 12.66
CA VAL A 141 -11.07 1.16 11.69
C VAL A 141 -10.72 1.59 10.28
N VAL A 142 -10.80 0.67 9.33
CA VAL A 142 -10.73 0.93 7.89
C VAL A 142 -12.13 0.93 7.31
N ASP A 143 -12.58 2.06 6.78
CA ASP A 143 -13.82 2.13 6.02
C ASP A 143 -13.54 1.76 4.56
N VAL A 144 -14.26 0.78 4.06
CA VAL A 144 -14.21 0.29 2.69
C VAL A 144 -15.47 0.76 1.97
N ILE A 145 -15.31 1.65 1.01
CA ILE A 145 -16.40 2.14 0.16
C ILE A 145 -16.27 1.42 -1.18
N LEU A 146 -17.20 0.53 -1.48
CA LEU A 146 -17.23 -0.23 -2.73
C LEU A 146 -17.72 0.64 -3.87
N GLY A 147 -17.08 0.55 -5.02
CA GLY A 147 -17.48 1.27 -6.22
C GLY A 147 -18.07 0.37 -7.31
N SER A 148 -18.58 0.97 -8.37
CA SER A 148 -19.26 0.27 -9.46
C SER A 148 -18.34 -0.66 -10.26
N ALA A 149 -17.02 -0.38 -10.31
CA ALA A 149 -16.04 -1.25 -10.93
C ALA A 149 -15.63 -2.46 -10.06
N PHE A 150 -16.13 -2.57 -8.81
CA PHE A 150 -15.83 -3.71 -7.97
C PHE A 150 -16.47 -4.99 -8.55
N LYS A 151 -15.67 -6.04 -8.70
CA LYS A 151 -16.13 -7.37 -9.13
C LYS A 151 -16.13 -8.35 -7.96
N GLU A 152 -14.95 -8.63 -7.43
CA GLU A 152 -14.74 -9.58 -6.33
C GLU A 152 -13.46 -9.25 -5.55
N LEU A 153 -13.33 -9.81 -4.37
CA LEU A 153 -12.07 -9.81 -3.63
C LEU A 153 -11.10 -10.83 -4.26
N GLY A 154 -9.81 -10.52 -4.22
CA GLY A 154 -8.77 -11.42 -4.70
C GLY A 154 -8.86 -12.82 -4.09
N ARG A 155 -8.45 -13.85 -4.82
CA ARG A 155 -8.38 -15.23 -4.33
C ARG A 155 -7.34 -15.35 -3.21
N LYS A 156 -7.52 -16.29 -2.30
CA LYS A 156 -6.67 -16.44 -1.11
C LYS A 156 -5.18 -16.52 -1.45
N THR A 157 -4.81 -17.27 -2.48
CA THR A 157 -3.41 -17.42 -2.94
C THR A 157 -2.85 -16.11 -3.47
N GLU A 158 -3.60 -15.38 -4.30
CA GLU A 158 -3.21 -14.10 -4.88
C GLU A 158 -3.05 -13.03 -3.79
N VAL A 159 -4.01 -12.99 -2.85
CA VAL A 159 -3.95 -12.08 -1.70
C VAL A 159 -2.73 -12.33 -0.83
N ASN A 160 -2.44 -13.60 -0.50
CA ASN A 160 -1.28 -13.95 0.30
C ASN A 160 0.03 -13.53 -0.40
N GLN A 161 0.11 -13.72 -1.71
CA GLN A 161 1.25 -13.25 -2.51
C GLN A 161 1.37 -11.72 -2.49
N LYS A 162 0.25 -11.00 -2.64
CA LYS A 162 0.24 -9.54 -2.56
C LYS A 162 0.66 -9.04 -1.18
N ILE A 163 0.14 -9.63 -0.10
CA ILE A 163 0.51 -9.25 1.27
C ILE A 163 1.99 -9.54 1.54
N ALA A 164 2.52 -10.67 1.08
CA ALA A 164 3.94 -11.00 1.22
C ALA A 164 4.86 -9.99 0.49
N GLN A 165 4.37 -9.40 -0.59
CA GLN A 165 5.10 -8.38 -1.37
C GLN A 165 4.98 -6.96 -0.79
N LEU A 166 4.03 -6.70 0.11
CA LEU A 166 3.79 -5.34 0.64
C LEU A 166 4.98 -4.79 1.43
N GLY A 167 5.73 -5.65 2.11
CA GLY A 167 6.74 -5.20 3.06
C GLY A 167 6.13 -4.30 4.15
N ARG A 168 6.89 -3.34 4.64
CA ARG A 168 6.37 -2.29 5.54
C ARG A 168 5.78 -1.15 4.69
N PRO A 169 4.52 -0.75 4.92
CA PRO A 169 3.95 0.38 4.19
C PRO A 169 4.67 1.68 4.55
N SER A 170 4.86 2.54 3.55
CA SER A 170 5.42 3.88 3.77
C SER A 170 4.47 4.73 4.60
N PRO A 171 4.96 5.44 5.62
CA PRO A 171 4.15 6.36 6.41
C PRO A 171 3.51 7.44 5.54
N PRO A 172 2.19 7.68 5.64
CA PRO A 172 1.54 8.81 4.99
C PRO A 172 2.08 10.17 5.46
N PRO A 173 1.83 11.26 4.68
CA PRO A 173 2.22 12.61 5.08
C PRO A 173 1.73 12.96 6.50
N GLY A 174 2.58 13.62 7.29
CA GLY A 174 2.26 13.96 8.69
C GLY A 174 2.46 12.83 9.69
N THR A 175 2.91 11.64 9.24
CA THR A 175 3.20 10.50 10.12
C THR A 175 4.65 10.04 9.99
N CYS A 176 5.07 9.17 10.89
CA CYS A 176 6.39 8.52 10.89
C CYS A 176 6.29 7.13 11.48
N ASP A 177 7.18 6.22 11.06
CA ASP A 177 7.24 4.87 11.63
C ASP A 177 7.70 4.94 13.08
N GLY A 178 6.94 4.33 14.00
CA GLY A 178 7.25 4.24 15.42
C GLY A 178 8.36 3.24 15.76
N GLY A 179 8.77 2.40 14.81
CA GLY A 179 9.86 1.43 15.00
C GLY A 179 9.50 0.20 15.83
N ASP A 180 8.21 -0.20 15.90
CA ASP A 180 7.73 -1.40 16.60
C ASP A 180 8.06 -2.69 15.85
#